data_f8417418e4964eb12284e675d141e33f
#
_entry.id   f8417418e4964eb12284e675d141e33f
#
_cell.length_a   1.000
_cell.length_b   1.000
_cell.length_c   1.000
_cell.angle_alpha   90.00
_cell.angle_beta   90.00
_cell.angle_gamma   90.00
#
_symmetry.space_group_name_H-M   'P 1'
#
loop_
_entity.id
_entity.type
_entity.pdbx_description
1 polymer ?
#
loop_
_entity_poly.entity_id
_entity_poly.type
_entity_poly.pdbx_seq_one_letter_code
_entity_poly.pdbx_strand_id
1 'polypeptide(L)'
;INSAKERMNDVIDTFLTNAENSVALNDFSLIFKSVTVWIKFRPRKLGQYVEIIKERTTADSITIRFSSDEYVPHIKEVLKEHRLKIISTENNIIVCKTPRPSDQDIEIALQKVKVLANTAKNSLSQVKADSIQRLQAALKNEYLEAKDVKFAITNIEKVEEKFTAVLIYSRLEAEKKIGGKLFRYDSKEAKDIHFGLIRRVKKNSYVEI
;
A
#
# COMPACT_ATOMS: atom_id res chain seq x y z
N ILE A 1 24.61 -9.50 9.06
CA ILE A 1 23.51 -8.79 9.74
C ILE A 1 22.95 -7.71 8.81
N ASN A 2 23.76 -6.82 8.24
CA ASN A 2 23.31 -5.72 7.38
C ASN A 2 22.52 -6.23 6.16
N SER A 3 23.03 -7.23 5.44
CA SER A 3 22.32 -7.83 4.30
C SER A 3 20.97 -8.46 4.67
N ALA A 4 20.84 -9.06 5.87
CA ALA A 4 19.57 -9.57 6.34
C ALA A 4 18.57 -8.42 6.63
N LYS A 5 19.07 -7.33 7.25
CA LYS A 5 18.28 -6.14 7.54
C LYS A 5 17.77 -5.48 6.24
N GLU A 6 18.62 -5.32 5.24
CA GLU A 6 18.23 -4.77 3.91
C GLU A 6 17.15 -5.62 3.25
N ARG A 7 17.35 -6.94 3.17
CA ARG A 7 16.33 -7.86 2.61
C ARG A 7 15.01 -7.82 3.37
N MET A 8 15.03 -7.68 4.70
CA MET A 8 13.81 -7.54 5.51
C MET A 8 13.12 -6.20 5.26
N ASN A 9 13.90 -5.12 5.06
CA ASN A 9 13.37 -3.83 4.69
C ASN A 9 12.65 -3.87 3.34
N ASP A 10 13.25 -4.49 2.32
CA ASP A 10 12.64 -4.67 0.99
C ASP A 10 11.30 -5.41 1.07
N VAL A 11 11.17 -6.39 1.98
CA VAL A 11 9.90 -7.09 2.22
C VAL A 11 8.84 -6.14 2.77
N ILE A 12 9.20 -5.26 3.72
CA ILE A 12 8.27 -4.27 4.29
C ILE A 12 7.88 -3.23 3.24
N ASP A 13 8.83 -2.70 2.48
CA ASP A 13 8.57 -1.71 1.43
C ASP A 13 7.64 -2.26 0.35
N THR A 14 7.86 -3.52 -0.04
CA THR A 14 6.95 -4.23 -0.95
C THR A 14 5.54 -4.38 -0.37
N PHE A 15 5.44 -4.73 0.91
CA PHE A 15 4.15 -4.81 1.60
C PHE A 15 3.45 -3.46 1.64
N LEU A 16 4.15 -2.39 2.04
CA LEU A 16 3.60 -1.04 2.14
C LEU A 16 3.05 -0.56 0.80
N THR A 17 3.83 -0.70 -0.28
CA THR A 17 3.39 -0.33 -1.64
C THR A 17 2.13 -1.09 -2.07
N ASN A 18 2.07 -2.41 -1.82
CA ASN A 18 0.91 -3.22 -2.16
C ASN A 18 -0.31 -2.93 -1.27
N ALA A 19 -0.09 -2.62 0.02
CA ALA A 19 -1.14 -2.25 0.94
C ALA A 19 -1.73 -0.88 0.58
N GLU A 20 -0.91 0.11 0.20
CA GLU A 20 -1.37 1.42 -0.29
C GLU A 20 -2.26 1.29 -1.52
N ASN A 21 -1.88 0.44 -2.48
CA ASN A 21 -2.71 0.13 -3.65
C ASN A 21 -4.04 -0.52 -3.27
N SER A 22 -4.10 -1.24 -2.15
CA SER A 22 -5.33 -1.88 -1.65
C SER A 22 -6.19 -0.92 -0.83
N VAL A 23 -5.58 0.08 -0.18
CA VAL A 23 -6.28 1.17 0.52
C VAL A 23 -6.93 2.14 -0.46
N ALA A 24 -6.35 2.32 -1.63
CA ALA A 24 -6.88 3.15 -2.71
C ALA A 24 -8.07 2.48 -3.42
N LEU A 25 -9.13 2.15 -2.66
CA LEU A 25 -10.38 1.55 -3.18
C LEU A 25 -11.01 2.37 -4.31
N ASN A 26 -10.67 3.65 -4.41
CA ASN A 26 -11.17 4.61 -5.38
C ASN A 26 -10.02 5.27 -6.17
N ASP A 27 -8.94 4.54 -6.48
CA ASP A 27 -7.93 5.08 -7.38
C ASP A 27 -8.43 5.05 -8.83
N PHE A 28 -9.06 6.15 -9.21
CA PHE A 28 -9.52 6.37 -10.58
C PHE A 28 -8.42 6.88 -11.52
N SER A 29 -7.16 6.96 -11.08
CA SER A 29 -6.05 7.51 -11.89
C SER A 29 -5.81 6.73 -13.18
N LEU A 30 -6.24 5.48 -13.24
CA LEU A 30 -6.03 4.59 -14.37
C LEU A 30 -7.21 4.50 -15.34
N ILE A 31 -8.41 4.97 -14.95
CA ILE A 31 -9.62 4.78 -15.76
C ILE A 31 -9.52 5.35 -17.18
N PHE A 32 -8.76 6.45 -17.35
CA PHE A 32 -8.60 7.07 -18.67
C PHE A 32 -7.43 6.50 -19.47
N LYS A 33 -6.46 5.82 -18.83
CA LYS A 33 -5.22 5.37 -19.49
C LYS A 33 -5.44 4.31 -20.57
N SER A 34 -6.41 3.42 -20.35
CA SER A 34 -6.72 2.31 -21.26
C SER A 34 -7.74 2.68 -22.34
N VAL A 35 -8.44 3.81 -22.20
CA VAL A 35 -9.55 4.20 -23.09
C VAL A 35 -9.02 4.78 -24.38
N THR A 36 -9.45 4.19 -25.51
CA THR A 36 -9.21 4.73 -26.86
C THR A 36 -10.52 5.29 -27.40
N VAL A 37 -10.51 6.54 -27.81
CA VAL A 37 -11.65 7.25 -28.39
C VAL A 37 -11.37 7.64 -29.85
N TRP A 38 -12.43 7.70 -30.65
CA TRP A 38 -12.31 8.12 -32.05
C TRP A 38 -12.72 9.58 -32.19
N ILE A 39 -11.76 10.43 -32.56
CA ILE A 39 -11.99 11.85 -32.78
C ILE A 39 -11.56 12.18 -34.21
N LYS A 40 -12.50 12.74 -34.97
CA LYS A 40 -12.25 13.10 -36.40
C LYS A 40 -11.63 11.94 -37.18
N PHE A 41 -12.21 10.73 -37.02
CA PHE A 41 -11.79 9.48 -37.67
C PHE A 41 -10.36 8.99 -37.30
N ARG A 42 -9.80 9.51 -36.22
CA ARG A 42 -8.47 9.06 -35.71
C ARG A 42 -8.60 8.50 -34.30
N PRO A 43 -7.98 7.33 -34.01
CA PRO A 43 -7.95 6.82 -32.65
C PRO A 43 -7.03 7.67 -31.77
N ARG A 44 -7.48 8.02 -30.57
CA ARG A 44 -6.76 8.78 -29.57
C ARG A 44 -6.85 8.08 -28.21
N LYS A 45 -5.73 7.99 -27.49
CA LYS A 45 -5.74 7.52 -26.10
C LYS A 45 -6.19 8.64 -25.19
N LEU A 46 -7.34 8.49 -24.54
CA LEU A 46 -7.95 9.53 -23.71
C LEU A 46 -7.05 10.00 -22.58
N GLY A 47 -6.25 9.10 -22.00
CA GLY A 47 -5.30 9.41 -20.93
C GLY A 47 -4.16 10.37 -21.31
N GLN A 48 -3.97 10.69 -22.60
CA GLN A 48 -3.02 11.71 -23.03
C GLN A 48 -3.60 13.13 -22.95
N TYR A 49 -4.91 13.26 -22.89
CA TYR A 49 -5.65 14.53 -22.94
C TYR A 49 -6.43 14.83 -21.67
N VAL A 50 -6.35 13.90 -20.70
CA VAL A 50 -7.09 13.95 -19.44
C VAL A 50 -6.13 13.67 -18.29
N GLU A 51 -6.12 14.55 -17.29
CA GLU A 51 -5.31 14.46 -16.10
C GLU A 51 -6.18 14.51 -14.84
N ILE A 52 -5.92 13.63 -13.87
CA ILE A 52 -6.53 13.71 -12.55
C ILE A 52 -5.64 14.57 -11.67
N ILE A 53 -6.17 15.69 -11.17
CA ILE A 53 -5.47 16.62 -10.29
C ILE A 53 -5.48 16.04 -8.88
N LYS A 54 -4.40 15.36 -8.48
CA LYS A 54 -4.28 14.69 -7.17
C LYS A 54 -4.44 15.65 -6.00
N GLU A 55 -3.91 16.85 -6.09
CA GLU A 55 -3.96 17.89 -5.05
C GLU A 55 -5.38 18.39 -4.72
N ARG A 56 -6.30 18.27 -5.68
CA ARG A 56 -7.72 18.65 -5.53
C ARG A 56 -8.64 17.44 -5.40
N THR A 57 -8.08 16.24 -5.37
CA THR A 57 -8.83 14.98 -5.21
C THR A 57 -8.93 14.64 -3.74
N THR A 58 -10.15 14.38 -3.29
CA THR A 58 -10.46 13.97 -1.91
C THR A 58 -11.00 12.53 -1.91
N ALA A 59 -11.25 11.98 -0.72
CA ALA A 59 -11.86 10.65 -0.60
C ALA A 59 -13.26 10.57 -1.27
N ASP A 60 -13.99 11.69 -1.32
CA ASP A 60 -15.37 11.76 -1.82
C ASP A 60 -15.48 12.40 -3.21
N SER A 61 -14.40 12.95 -3.77
CA SER A 61 -14.43 13.64 -5.06
C SER A 61 -13.11 13.55 -5.80
N ILE A 62 -13.17 13.48 -7.12
CA ILE A 62 -12.02 13.60 -8.01
C ILE A 62 -12.16 14.85 -8.87
N THR A 63 -11.03 15.48 -9.13
CA THR A 63 -10.94 16.64 -10.02
C THR A 63 -10.14 16.27 -11.27
N ILE A 64 -10.74 16.46 -12.42
CA ILE A 64 -10.25 16.05 -13.72
C ILE A 64 -10.02 17.30 -14.56
N ARG A 65 -8.83 17.44 -15.12
CA ARG A 65 -8.50 18.47 -16.12
C ARG A 65 -8.49 17.82 -17.50
N PHE A 66 -9.01 18.51 -18.50
CA PHE A 66 -8.97 18.07 -19.89
C PHE A 66 -8.45 19.17 -20.82
N SER A 67 -7.86 18.76 -21.95
CA SER A 67 -7.17 19.69 -22.87
C SER A 67 -8.09 20.37 -23.88
N SER A 68 -9.24 19.80 -24.22
CA SER A 68 -10.19 20.34 -25.19
C SER A 68 -11.59 19.79 -24.97
N ASP A 69 -12.59 20.60 -25.29
CA ASP A 69 -14.01 20.26 -25.16
C ASP A 69 -14.43 19.07 -26.06
N GLU A 70 -13.69 18.77 -27.10
CA GLU A 70 -13.93 17.60 -27.96
C GLU A 70 -13.90 16.28 -27.18
N TYR A 71 -13.16 16.23 -26.04
CA TYR A 71 -13.05 15.03 -25.20
C TYR A 71 -14.16 14.90 -24.16
N VAL A 72 -14.91 15.97 -23.88
CA VAL A 72 -15.90 16.01 -22.81
C VAL A 72 -16.98 14.92 -22.95
N PRO A 73 -17.56 14.66 -24.15
CA PRO A 73 -18.53 13.58 -24.31
C PRO A 73 -17.96 12.21 -23.91
N HIS A 74 -16.74 11.91 -24.35
CA HIS A 74 -16.06 10.64 -24.06
C HIS A 74 -15.66 10.53 -22.58
N ILE A 75 -15.23 11.64 -21.97
CA ILE A 75 -14.97 11.68 -20.52
C ILE A 75 -16.26 11.36 -19.74
N LYS A 76 -17.39 12.00 -20.14
CA LYS A 76 -18.68 11.75 -19.48
C LYS A 76 -19.13 10.30 -19.60
N GLU A 77 -18.89 9.65 -20.73
CA GLU A 77 -19.19 8.23 -20.94
C GLU A 77 -18.37 7.34 -19.99
N VAL A 78 -17.05 7.52 -19.94
CA VAL A 78 -16.17 6.80 -19.02
C VAL A 78 -16.57 7.03 -17.56
N LEU A 79 -16.88 8.27 -17.18
CA LEU A 79 -17.33 8.59 -15.82
C LEU A 79 -18.63 7.88 -15.46
N LYS A 80 -19.57 7.78 -16.41
CA LYS A 80 -20.84 7.07 -16.24
C LYS A 80 -20.63 5.56 -16.05
N GLU A 81 -19.74 4.95 -16.85
CA GLU A 81 -19.38 3.53 -16.71
C GLU A 81 -18.82 3.22 -15.32
N HIS A 82 -17.98 4.12 -14.78
CA HIS A 82 -17.42 4.01 -13.44
C HIS A 82 -18.30 4.57 -12.32
N ARG A 83 -19.58 4.88 -12.61
CA ARG A 83 -20.59 5.40 -11.66
C ARG A 83 -20.17 6.70 -10.95
N LEU A 84 -19.30 7.50 -11.57
CA LEU A 84 -18.88 8.80 -11.07
C LEU A 84 -19.95 9.85 -11.42
N LYS A 85 -20.40 10.62 -10.44
CA LYS A 85 -21.40 11.68 -10.64
C LYS A 85 -20.71 13.02 -10.82
N ILE A 86 -20.94 13.69 -11.96
CA ILE A 86 -20.43 15.04 -12.22
C ILE A 86 -21.11 16.03 -11.29
N ILE A 87 -20.33 16.84 -10.58
CA ILE A 87 -20.80 17.93 -9.71
C ILE A 87 -20.75 19.25 -10.47
N SER A 88 -19.61 19.56 -11.12
CA SER A 88 -19.42 20.77 -11.91
C SER A 88 -18.52 20.52 -13.11
N THR A 89 -18.65 21.38 -14.11
CA THR A 89 -17.79 21.40 -15.30
C THR A 89 -17.52 22.87 -15.63
N GLU A 90 -16.31 23.35 -15.34
CA GLU A 90 -15.90 24.74 -15.53
C GLU A 90 -14.42 24.83 -15.89
N ASN A 91 -14.05 25.74 -16.80
CA ASN A 91 -12.65 26.07 -17.13
C ASN A 91 -11.77 24.85 -17.42
N ASN A 92 -12.23 23.94 -18.27
CA ASN A 92 -11.54 22.67 -18.58
C ASN A 92 -11.31 21.74 -17.37
N ILE A 93 -12.14 21.89 -16.34
CA ILE A 93 -12.11 21.06 -15.13
C ILE A 93 -13.48 20.42 -14.92
N ILE A 94 -13.50 19.14 -14.67
CA ILE A 94 -14.68 18.39 -14.24
C ILE A 94 -14.46 17.91 -12.81
N VAL A 95 -15.37 18.26 -11.93
CA VAL A 95 -15.38 17.74 -10.55
C VAL A 95 -16.45 16.67 -10.45
N CYS A 96 -16.05 15.48 -10.01
CA CYS A 96 -16.93 14.33 -9.87
C CYS A 96 -16.98 13.85 -8.43
N LYS A 97 -18.15 13.42 -7.99
CA LYS A 97 -18.32 12.70 -6.74
C LYS A 97 -17.99 11.22 -6.96
N THR A 98 -17.12 10.67 -6.11
CA THR A 98 -16.79 9.24 -6.13
C THR A 98 -17.92 8.41 -5.53
N PRO A 99 -18.23 7.23 -6.07
CA PRO A 99 -19.14 6.31 -5.41
C PRO A 99 -18.50 5.85 -4.08
N ARG A 100 -19.34 5.71 -3.06
CA ARG A 100 -18.87 5.05 -1.83
C ARG A 100 -18.58 3.59 -2.13
N PRO A 101 -17.45 3.03 -1.63
CA PRO A 101 -17.21 1.60 -1.74
C PRO A 101 -18.36 0.82 -1.11
N SER A 102 -18.76 -0.28 -1.72
CA SER A 102 -19.71 -1.20 -1.10
C SER A 102 -19.05 -1.94 0.08
N ASP A 103 -19.88 -2.45 1.00
CA ASP A 103 -19.38 -3.28 2.11
C ASP A 103 -18.58 -4.49 1.60
N GLN A 104 -19.00 -5.05 0.45
CA GLN A 104 -18.29 -6.14 -0.21
C GLN A 104 -16.90 -5.70 -0.73
N ASP A 105 -16.79 -4.51 -1.34
CA ASP A 105 -15.50 -3.98 -1.81
C ASP A 105 -14.54 -3.76 -0.62
N ILE A 106 -15.08 -3.24 0.48
CA ILE A 106 -14.34 -3.05 1.73
C ILE A 106 -13.83 -4.41 2.26
N GLU A 107 -14.70 -5.42 2.31
CA GLU A 107 -14.33 -6.74 2.79
C GLU A 107 -13.24 -7.41 1.93
N ILE A 108 -13.38 -7.34 0.59
CA ILE A 108 -12.38 -7.83 -0.36
C ILE A 108 -11.03 -7.14 -0.14
N ALA A 109 -11.02 -5.82 0.04
CA ALA A 109 -9.78 -5.07 0.28
C ALA A 109 -9.14 -5.42 1.62
N LEU A 110 -9.93 -5.56 2.69
CA LEU A 110 -9.45 -6.01 4.00
C LEU A 110 -8.83 -7.40 3.91
N GLN A 111 -9.48 -8.33 3.24
CA GLN A 111 -8.95 -9.68 3.03
C GLN A 111 -7.65 -9.66 2.22
N LYS A 112 -7.57 -8.84 1.19
CA LYS A 112 -6.34 -8.66 0.40
C LYS A 112 -5.17 -8.17 1.25
N VAL A 113 -5.38 -7.18 2.12
CA VAL A 113 -4.33 -6.69 3.03
C VAL A 113 -3.88 -7.77 4.00
N LYS A 114 -4.80 -8.60 4.54
CA LYS A 114 -4.45 -9.73 5.40
C LYS A 114 -3.59 -10.77 4.68
N VAL A 115 -3.92 -11.10 3.44
CA VAL A 115 -3.13 -12.03 2.61
C VAL A 115 -1.73 -11.46 2.34
N LEU A 116 -1.64 -10.19 1.96
CA LEU A 116 -0.35 -9.51 1.75
C LEU A 116 0.52 -9.51 3.01
N ALA A 117 -0.07 -9.25 4.18
CA ALA A 117 0.64 -9.27 5.45
C ALA A 117 1.15 -10.68 5.82
N ASN A 118 0.35 -11.72 5.58
CA ASN A 118 0.78 -13.10 5.80
C ASN A 118 1.93 -13.49 4.86
N THR A 119 1.86 -13.10 3.59
CA THR A 119 2.95 -13.31 2.62
C THR A 119 4.22 -12.60 3.07
N ALA A 120 4.13 -11.34 3.49
CA ALA A 120 5.28 -10.59 3.99
C ALA A 120 5.87 -11.24 5.26
N LYS A 121 5.04 -11.70 6.21
CA LYS A 121 5.49 -12.42 7.40
C LYS A 121 6.28 -13.68 7.06
N ASN A 122 5.78 -14.48 6.12
CA ASN A 122 6.48 -15.68 5.64
C ASN A 122 7.82 -15.32 4.98
N SER A 123 7.86 -14.23 4.18
CA SER A 123 9.10 -13.74 3.57
C SER A 123 10.12 -13.27 4.61
N LEU A 124 9.69 -12.58 5.69
CA LEU A 124 10.59 -12.20 6.80
C LEU A 124 11.19 -13.45 7.47
N SER A 125 10.37 -14.47 7.75
CA SER A 125 10.82 -15.72 8.35
C SER A 125 11.79 -16.47 7.43
N GLN A 126 11.58 -16.44 6.11
CA GLN A 126 12.48 -17.03 5.12
C GLN A 126 13.83 -16.31 5.09
N VAL A 127 13.83 -14.97 5.09
CA VAL A 127 15.09 -14.18 5.16
C VAL A 127 15.88 -14.50 6.42
N LYS A 128 15.20 -14.65 7.57
CA LYS A 128 15.83 -15.10 8.83
C LYS A 128 16.46 -16.47 8.66
N ALA A 129 15.69 -17.46 8.18
CA ALA A 129 16.17 -18.84 8.01
C ALA A 129 17.38 -18.93 7.09
N ASP A 130 17.32 -18.28 5.92
CA ASP A 130 18.45 -18.22 4.96
C ASP A 130 19.72 -17.60 5.61
N SER A 131 19.52 -16.54 6.39
CA SER A 131 20.64 -15.84 7.04
C SER A 131 21.29 -16.71 8.12
N ILE A 132 20.50 -17.42 8.91
CA ILE A 132 20.99 -18.37 9.93
C ILE A 132 21.70 -19.53 9.24
N GLN A 133 21.16 -20.08 8.17
CA GLN A 133 21.78 -21.18 7.41
C GLN A 133 23.16 -20.77 6.87
N ARG A 134 23.29 -19.56 6.33
CA ARG A 134 24.59 -19.03 5.86
C ARG A 134 25.62 -18.90 6.99
N LEU A 135 25.19 -18.43 8.18
CA LEU A 135 26.05 -18.35 9.36
C LEU A 135 26.52 -19.72 9.85
N GLN A 136 25.61 -20.71 9.84
CA GLN A 136 25.93 -22.09 10.20
C GLN A 136 26.89 -22.73 9.21
N ALA A 137 26.72 -22.46 7.90
CA ALA A 137 27.66 -22.91 6.88
C ALA A 137 29.07 -22.29 7.04
N ALA A 138 29.13 -20.99 7.38
CA ALA A 138 30.39 -20.30 7.64
C ALA A 138 31.11 -20.85 8.89
N LEU A 139 30.36 -21.20 9.94
CA LEU A 139 30.88 -21.87 11.13
C LEU A 139 31.46 -23.25 10.78
N LYS A 140 30.71 -24.04 10.02
CA LYS A 140 31.14 -25.39 9.60
C LYS A 140 32.43 -25.39 8.77
N ASN A 141 32.61 -24.32 7.98
CA ASN A 141 33.77 -24.11 7.15
C ASN A 141 34.93 -23.34 7.88
N GLU A 142 34.80 -23.17 9.20
CA GLU A 142 35.79 -22.50 10.05
C GLU A 142 36.08 -21.03 9.66
N TYR A 143 35.17 -20.37 8.90
CA TYR A 143 35.30 -18.94 8.56
C TYR A 143 34.88 -17.99 9.70
N LEU A 144 34.08 -18.49 10.65
CA LEU A 144 33.62 -17.74 11.82
C LEU A 144 33.72 -18.56 13.10
N GLU A 145 33.90 -17.88 14.21
CA GLU A 145 33.87 -18.50 15.53
C GLU A 145 32.45 -18.73 16.04
N ALA A 146 32.26 -19.76 16.86
CA ALA A 146 30.95 -20.11 17.42
C ALA A 146 30.33 -18.96 18.22
N LYS A 147 31.11 -18.16 18.91
CA LYS A 147 30.68 -17.00 19.68
C LYS A 147 30.06 -15.92 18.76
N ASP A 148 30.73 -15.63 17.65
CA ASP A 148 30.31 -14.62 16.69
C ASP A 148 29.06 -15.04 15.97
N VAL A 149 28.95 -16.32 15.59
CA VAL A 149 27.75 -16.88 14.99
C VAL A 149 26.55 -16.78 15.95
N LYS A 150 26.72 -17.15 17.22
CA LYS A 150 25.67 -17.04 18.24
C LYS A 150 25.19 -15.60 18.40
N PHE A 151 26.13 -14.65 18.48
CA PHE A 151 25.83 -13.22 18.56
C PHE A 151 25.08 -12.72 17.31
N ALA A 152 25.52 -13.12 16.13
CA ALA A 152 24.88 -12.75 14.86
C ALA A 152 23.45 -13.30 14.74
N ILE A 153 23.21 -14.57 15.13
CA ILE A 153 21.89 -15.17 15.15
C ILE A 153 20.95 -14.39 16.08
N THR A 154 21.37 -14.12 17.32
CA THR A 154 20.55 -13.36 18.28
C THR A 154 20.20 -11.96 17.73
N ASN A 155 21.10 -11.31 17.02
CA ASN A 155 20.81 -10.01 16.41
C ASN A 155 19.85 -10.12 15.23
N ILE A 156 19.96 -11.16 14.39
CA ILE A 156 19.00 -11.40 13.29
C ILE A 156 17.59 -11.65 13.84
N GLU A 157 17.46 -12.42 14.91
CA GLU A 157 16.17 -12.67 15.58
C GLU A 157 15.56 -11.36 16.11
N LYS A 158 16.33 -10.51 16.77
CA LYS A 158 15.88 -9.20 17.25
C LYS A 158 15.45 -8.27 16.10
N VAL A 159 16.16 -8.33 14.99
CA VAL A 159 15.81 -7.55 13.78
C VAL A 159 14.51 -8.04 13.19
N GLU A 160 14.31 -9.35 13.05
CA GLU A 160 13.07 -9.94 12.54
C GLU A 160 11.87 -9.60 13.44
N GLU A 161 12.01 -9.64 14.76
CA GLU A 161 10.96 -9.21 15.69
C GLU A 161 10.55 -7.76 15.47
N LYS A 162 11.52 -6.85 15.25
CA LYS A 162 11.24 -5.44 14.96
C LYS A 162 10.47 -5.28 13.65
N PHE A 163 10.90 -5.94 12.58
CA PHE A 163 10.21 -5.88 11.29
C PHE A 163 8.83 -6.51 11.34
N THR A 164 8.65 -7.60 12.08
CA THR A 164 7.33 -8.20 12.34
C THR A 164 6.40 -7.23 13.06
N ALA A 165 6.91 -6.49 14.06
CA ALA A 165 6.12 -5.47 14.75
C ALA A 165 5.70 -4.32 13.81
N VAL A 166 6.62 -3.85 12.94
CA VAL A 166 6.32 -2.84 11.91
C VAL A 166 5.26 -3.35 10.94
N LEU A 167 5.37 -4.61 10.49
CA LEU A 167 4.40 -5.23 9.60
C LEU A 167 3.00 -5.29 10.21
N ILE A 168 2.89 -5.72 11.48
CA ILE A 168 1.60 -5.77 12.20
C ILE A 168 1.00 -4.37 12.31
N TYR A 169 1.80 -3.37 12.68
CA TYR A 169 1.36 -1.99 12.79
C TYR A 169 0.84 -1.46 11.45
N SER A 170 1.62 -1.62 10.38
CA SER A 170 1.28 -1.14 9.04
C SER A 170 0.03 -1.83 8.49
N ARG A 171 -0.13 -3.14 8.74
CA ARG A 171 -1.35 -3.89 8.42
C ARG A 171 -2.57 -3.26 9.10
N LEU A 172 -2.51 -3.05 10.41
CA LEU A 172 -3.62 -2.52 11.19
C LEU A 172 -3.98 -1.09 10.77
N GLU A 173 -3.00 -0.25 10.45
CA GLU A 173 -3.25 1.09 9.91
C GLU A 173 -3.93 1.04 8.52
N ALA A 174 -3.51 0.12 7.64
CA ALA A 174 -4.15 -0.09 6.35
C ALA A 174 -5.60 -0.59 6.52
N GLU A 175 -5.82 -1.61 7.36
CA GLU A 175 -7.16 -2.14 7.67
C GLU A 175 -8.07 -1.04 8.27
N LYS A 176 -7.55 -0.19 9.14
CA LYS A 176 -8.29 0.93 9.72
C LYS A 176 -8.66 2.00 8.68
N LYS A 177 -7.76 2.30 7.75
CA LYS A 177 -8.04 3.22 6.63
C LYS A 177 -9.13 2.67 5.71
N ILE A 178 -9.10 1.38 5.40
CA ILE A 178 -10.09 0.71 4.55
C ILE A 178 -11.45 0.59 5.26
N GLY A 179 -11.45 0.04 6.48
CA GLY A 179 -12.68 -0.28 7.22
C GLY A 179 -13.33 0.95 7.89
N GLY A 180 -12.58 2.03 8.11
CA GLY A 180 -13.09 3.23 8.75
C GLY A 180 -13.83 2.92 10.05
N LYS A 181 -15.13 3.25 10.10
CA LYS A 181 -16.00 2.97 11.27
C LYS A 181 -16.31 1.48 11.47
N LEU A 182 -16.16 0.67 10.44
CA LEU A 182 -16.40 -0.78 10.49
C LEU A 182 -15.17 -1.55 10.98
N PHE A 183 -14.02 -0.89 11.06
CA PHE A 183 -12.79 -1.54 11.54
C PHE A 183 -12.96 -2.13 12.95
N ARG A 184 -12.53 -3.36 13.12
CA ARG A 184 -12.45 -4.06 14.40
C ARG A 184 -11.11 -4.77 14.51
N TYR A 185 -10.52 -4.77 15.71
CA TYR A 185 -9.32 -5.57 15.96
C TYR A 185 -9.65 -7.06 15.98
N ASP A 186 -8.83 -7.86 15.32
CA ASP A 186 -8.99 -9.32 15.29
C ASP A 186 -8.78 -9.94 16.68
N SER A 187 -7.96 -9.31 17.53
CA SER A 187 -7.68 -9.77 18.89
C SER A 187 -7.32 -8.61 19.82
N LYS A 188 -7.40 -8.89 21.15
CA LYS A 188 -6.92 -7.95 22.17
C LYS A 188 -5.42 -7.72 22.05
N GLU A 189 -4.66 -8.75 21.74
CA GLU A 189 -3.21 -8.68 21.53
C GLU A 189 -2.83 -7.75 20.39
N ALA A 190 -3.50 -7.88 19.22
CA ALA A 190 -3.30 -6.96 18.09
C ALA A 190 -3.58 -5.50 18.46
N LYS A 191 -4.63 -5.26 19.27
CA LYS A 191 -4.95 -3.93 19.80
C LYS A 191 -3.84 -3.40 20.70
N ASP A 192 -3.35 -4.23 21.64
CA ASP A 192 -2.32 -3.83 22.59
C ASP A 192 -0.97 -3.55 21.91
N ILE A 193 -0.60 -4.36 20.90
CA ILE A 193 0.58 -4.14 20.06
C ILE A 193 0.44 -2.81 19.31
N HIS A 194 -0.71 -2.57 18.67
CA HIS A 194 -0.94 -1.33 17.90
C HIS A 194 -0.81 -0.09 18.78
N PHE A 195 -1.46 -0.07 19.96
CA PHE A 195 -1.34 1.06 20.89
C PHE A 195 0.06 1.19 21.51
N GLY A 196 0.73 0.08 21.78
CA GLY A 196 2.10 0.07 22.29
C GLY A 196 3.07 0.67 21.30
N LEU A 197 2.93 0.35 20.01
CA LEU A 197 3.76 0.90 18.92
C LEU A 197 3.44 2.38 18.66
N ILE A 198 2.17 2.81 18.67
CA ILE A 198 1.81 4.21 18.56
C ILE A 198 2.48 5.04 19.67
N ARG A 199 2.47 4.56 20.90
CA ARG A 199 3.13 5.23 22.02
C ARG A 199 4.63 5.35 21.83
N ARG A 200 5.28 4.31 21.30
CA ARG A 200 6.72 4.31 21.00
C ARG A 200 7.05 5.24 19.85
N VAL A 201 6.30 5.21 18.77
CA VAL A 201 6.48 6.10 17.61
C VAL A 201 6.28 7.55 18.04
N LYS A 202 5.25 7.88 18.80
CA LYS A 202 5.03 9.24 19.32
C LYS A 202 6.11 9.68 20.31
N LYS A 203 6.71 8.76 21.06
CA LYS A 203 7.78 9.05 22.00
C LYS A 203 9.15 9.15 21.34
N ASN A 204 9.35 8.47 20.19
CA ASN A 204 10.60 8.42 19.43
C ASN A 204 10.57 9.30 18.17
N SER A 205 9.64 10.22 18.04
CA SER A 205 9.63 11.20 16.93
C SER A 205 10.85 12.15 16.94
N TYR A 206 11.85 11.88 17.78
CA TYR A 206 13.17 12.53 17.83
C TYR A 206 14.35 11.57 17.66
N VAL A 207 14.13 10.33 17.26
CA VAL A 207 15.24 9.38 16.99
C VAL A 207 15.04 8.84 15.59
N GLU A 208 15.95 9.26 14.70
CA GLU A 208 16.09 8.76 13.33
C GLU A 208 16.10 7.22 13.30
N ILE A 209 15.30 6.68 12.35
CA ILE A 209 15.28 5.24 12.03
C ILE A 209 16.47 4.91 11.14
#